data_3082cb36288c6f5982c5b9b5c2e71ba4
#
_entry.id   3082cb36288c6f5982c5b9b5c2e71ba4
#
_cell.length_a   1.000
_cell.length_b   1.000
_cell.length_c   1.000
_cell.angle_alpha   90.00
_cell.angle_beta   90.00
_cell.angle_gamma   90.00
#
_symmetry.space_group_name_H-M   'P 1'
#
loop_
_entity.id
_entity.type
_entity.pdbx_description
1 polymer ?
#
loop_
_entity_poly.entity_id
_entity_poly.type
_entity_poly.pdbx_seq_one_letter_code
_entity_poly.pdbx_strand_id
1 'polypeptide(L)'
;MTRQLLSFGSALFLLALLPVSAGAVELPVRKAGLWEMKVVRAGSPSPDMTMQQCTDETTDKDMATAMSPMGKEMCSKQEIQKTATGYVTDSICGISGVTIASHAEITGDFNSAYTVKSTVRSERGAAGGATTIEAKWLGACKADQKPGDIVMPGGMKMNIKDMEKLKALIPKQPGK
;
A
#
# COMPACT_ATOMS: atom_id res chain seq x y z
N MET A 1 46.63 -9.24 -66.49
CA MET A 1 45.90 -8.10 -65.97
C MET A 1 44.66 -8.64 -65.20
N THR A 2 44.79 -8.94 -63.93
CA THR A 2 43.76 -9.63 -63.17
C THR A 2 43.25 -8.65 -62.07
N ARG A 3 42.02 -8.14 -62.24
CA ARG A 3 41.34 -7.28 -61.27
C ARG A 3 40.71 -8.14 -60.18
N GLN A 4 41.17 -8.03 -58.95
CA GLN A 4 40.51 -8.56 -57.78
C GLN A 4 39.46 -7.55 -57.29
N LEU A 5 38.21 -7.98 -57.22
CA LEU A 5 37.09 -7.29 -56.60
C LEU A 5 37.04 -7.67 -55.13
N LEU A 6 37.32 -6.70 -54.26
CA LEU A 6 37.14 -6.80 -52.79
C LEU A 6 35.65 -6.62 -52.48
N SER A 7 35.03 -7.68 -51.99
CA SER A 7 33.64 -7.68 -51.49
C SER A 7 33.65 -7.24 -50.01
N PHE A 8 33.18 -6.02 -49.71
CA PHE A 8 32.93 -5.57 -48.34
C PHE A 8 31.59 -6.10 -47.85
N GLY A 9 31.63 -7.11 -46.98
CA GLY A 9 30.46 -7.62 -46.31
C GLY A 9 30.06 -6.69 -45.15
N SER A 10 28.98 -5.93 -45.30
CA SER A 10 28.35 -5.18 -44.21
C SER A 10 27.63 -6.14 -43.28
N ALA A 11 28.22 -6.39 -42.12
CA ALA A 11 27.56 -7.10 -41.02
C ALA A 11 26.57 -6.13 -40.32
N LEU A 12 25.28 -6.32 -40.56
CA LEU A 12 24.20 -5.62 -39.88
C LEU A 12 24.08 -6.21 -38.47
N PHE A 13 24.55 -5.48 -37.47
CA PHE A 13 24.34 -5.84 -36.06
C PHE A 13 22.89 -5.46 -35.65
N LEU A 14 21.99 -6.46 -35.64
CA LEU A 14 20.64 -6.29 -35.06
C LEU A 14 20.77 -6.18 -33.53
N LEU A 15 20.68 -4.97 -33.01
CA LEU A 15 20.51 -4.76 -31.57
C LEU A 15 19.09 -5.22 -31.18
N ALA A 16 18.97 -6.40 -30.59
CA ALA A 16 17.73 -6.90 -30.02
C ALA A 16 17.43 -6.08 -28.75
N LEU A 17 16.51 -5.13 -28.83
CA LEU A 17 15.90 -4.46 -27.69
C LEU A 17 15.04 -5.48 -26.94
N LEU A 18 15.59 -6.06 -25.87
CA LEU A 18 14.82 -6.87 -24.92
C LEU A 18 13.84 -5.96 -24.16
N PRO A 19 12.53 -6.26 -24.12
CA PRO A 19 11.59 -5.52 -23.30
C PRO A 19 11.96 -5.73 -21.83
N VAL A 20 12.31 -4.66 -21.14
CA VAL A 20 12.43 -4.64 -19.67
C VAL A 20 11.01 -4.72 -19.15
N SER A 21 10.60 -5.89 -18.67
CA SER A 21 9.35 -6.04 -17.92
C SER A 21 9.49 -5.24 -16.63
N ALA A 22 8.83 -4.08 -16.54
CA ALA A 22 8.67 -3.36 -15.29
C ALA A 22 7.77 -4.23 -14.38
N GLY A 23 8.39 -4.98 -13.48
CA GLY A 23 7.66 -5.69 -12.42
C GLY A 23 6.85 -4.69 -11.61
N ALA A 24 5.61 -5.06 -11.21
CA ALA A 24 4.82 -4.25 -10.31
C ALA A 24 5.59 -4.03 -9.01
N VAL A 25 5.73 -2.77 -8.60
CA VAL A 25 6.36 -2.42 -7.32
C VAL A 25 5.36 -2.73 -6.22
N GLU A 26 5.78 -3.50 -5.23
CA GLU A 26 5.00 -3.78 -4.02
C GLU A 26 5.63 -3.09 -2.82
N LEU A 27 4.81 -2.73 -1.83
CA LEU A 27 5.31 -2.24 -0.55
C LEU A 27 6.01 -3.39 0.20
N PRO A 28 7.14 -3.13 0.88
CA PRO A 28 7.80 -4.15 1.67
C PRO A 28 6.93 -4.56 2.86
N VAL A 29 7.07 -5.83 3.24
CA VAL A 29 6.45 -6.37 4.45
C VAL A 29 7.14 -5.76 5.68
N ARG A 30 6.35 -5.36 6.68
CA ARG A 30 6.88 -4.85 7.94
C ARG A 30 7.52 -5.97 8.76
N LYS A 31 8.52 -5.61 9.54
CA LYS A 31 9.12 -6.51 10.55
C LYS A 31 8.04 -7.09 11.47
N ALA A 32 8.05 -8.39 11.68
CA ALA A 32 7.12 -9.06 12.60
C ALA A 32 7.26 -8.51 14.03
N GLY A 33 6.14 -8.40 14.73
CA GLY A 33 6.07 -7.92 16.11
C GLY A 33 4.99 -6.86 16.35
N LEU A 34 5.17 -6.12 17.41
CA LEU A 34 4.27 -5.07 17.85
C LEU A 34 4.64 -3.73 17.21
N TRP A 35 3.68 -3.12 16.53
CA TRP A 35 3.77 -1.79 15.97
C TRP A 35 2.81 -0.85 16.68
N GLU A 36 3.27 0.36 16.98
CA GLU A 36 2.42 1.48 17.38
C GLU A 36 2.23 2.39 16.18
N MET A 37 0.98 2.77 15.95
CA MET A 37 0.59 3.66 14.85
C MET A 37 -0.17 4.84 15.40
N LYS A 38 0.40 6.05 15.26
CA LYS A 38 -0.25 7.31 15.59
C LYS A 38 -0.82 7.95 14.34
N VAL A 39 -2.11 8.20 14.32
CA VAL A 39 -2.84 8.84 13.24
C VAL A 39 -3.19 10.27 13.60
N VAL A 40 -2.64 11.20 12.84
CA VAL A 40 -2.85 12.65 13.00
C VAL A 40 -3.61 13.16 11.77
N ARG A 41 -4.75 13.84 11.98
CA ARG A 41 -5.56 14.42 10.90
C ARG A 41 -5.50 15.94 10.98
N ALA A 42 -4.85 16.57 10.02
CA ALA A 42 -4.75 18.00 9.96
C ALA A 42 -6.14 18.65 9.80
N GLY A 43 -6.44 19.64 10.64
CA GLY A 43 -7.71 20.37 10.60
C GLY A 43 -8.93 19.60 11.09
N SER A 44 -8.76 18.41 11.64
CA SER A 44 -9.85 17.66 12.28
C SER A 44 -10.03 18.07 13.73
N PRO A 45 -11.28 18.27 14.21
CA PRO A 45 -11.56 18.47 15.63
C PRO A 45 -11.36 17.19 16.46
N SER A 46 -11.22 16.03 15.81
CA SER A 46 -11.00 14.76 16.49
C SER A 46 -9.56 14.67 17.01
N PRO A 47 -9.34 14.16 18.23
CA PRO A 47 -8.00 13.98 18.76
C PRO A 47 -7.19 12.98 17.93
N ASP A 48 -5.87 13.07 18.02
CA ASP A 48 -4.96 12.07 17.49
C ASP A 48 -5.32 10.68 18.02
N MET A 49 -5.24 9.69 17.15
CA MET A 49 -5.56 8.32 17.51
C MET A 49 -4.28 7.48 17.50
N THR A 50 -4.03 6.79 18.62
CA THR A 50 -2.92 5.82 18.70
C THR A 50 -3.48 4.42 18.82
N MET A 51 -3.05 3.52 17.97
CA MET A 51 -3.41 2.11 17.99
C MET A 51 -2.15 1.25 18.02
N GLN A 52 -2.27 0.02 18.48
CA GLN A 52 -1.20 -0.97 18.44
C GLN A 52 -1.62 -2.15 17.59
N GLN A 53 -0.70 -2.68 16.82
CA GLN A 53 -0.93 -3.82 15.93
C GLN A 53 0.16 -4.87 16.15
N CYS A 54 -0.25 -6.09 16.47
CA CYS A 54 0.63 -7.25 16.42
C CYS A 54 0.58 -7.84 15.01
N THR A 55 1.73 -7.96 14.34
CA THR A 55 1.79 -8.50 12.98
C THR A 55 2.90 -9.52 12.81
N ASP A 56 2.72 -10.42 11.86
CA ASP A 56 3.73 -11.28 11.26
C ASP A 56 3.70 -11.10 9.74
N GLU A 57 4.58 -11.79 9.02
CA GLU A 57 4.66 -11.70 7.57
C GLU A 57 3.32 -12.02 6.88
N THR A 58 2.60 -13.02 7.38
CA THR A 58 1.32 -13.45 6.80
C THR A 58 0.25 -12.39 7.01
N THR A 59 0.06 -11.95 8.25
CA THR A 59 -0.97 -10.97 8.59
C THR A 59 -0.67 -9.58 8.04
N ASP A 60 0.60 -9.25 7.80
CA ASP A 60 0.99 -8.00 7.13
C ASP A 60 0.62 -8.03 5.64
N LYS A 61 0.91 -9.14 4.96
CA LYS A 61 0.48 -9.38 3.57
C LYS A 61 -1.05 -9.42 3.44
N ASP A 62 -1.73 -10.10 4.38
CA ASP A 62 -3.20 -10.16 4.40
C ASP A 62 -3.80 -8.76 4.54
N MET A 63 -3.25 -7.90 5.39
CA MET A 63 -3.69 -6.50 5.49
C MET A 63 -3.47 -5.72 4.19
N ALA A 64 -2.32 -5.86 3.57
CA ALA A 64 -2.04 -5.23 2.29
C ALA A 64 -2.97 -5.75 1.18
N THR A 65 -3.27 -7.06 1.18
CA THR A 65 -4.16 -7.70 0.21
C THR A 65 -5.63 -7.51 0.53
N ALA A 66 -6.05 -7.42 1.80
CA ALA A 66 -7.45 -7.13 2.17
C ALA A 66 -7.90 -5.74 1.65
N MET A 67 -6.98 -4.83 1.48
CA MET A 67 -7.21 -3.55 0.81
C MET A 67 -7.16 -3.68 -0.73
N SER A 68 -6.45 -4.68 -1.27
CA SER A 68 -6.18 -4.86 -2.70
C SER A 68 -7.37 -5.41 -3.53
N PRO A 69 -8.17 -6.42 -3.10
CA PRO A 69 -9.32 -6.89 -3.89
C PRO A 69 -10.41 -5.84 -4.05
N MET A 70 -10.70 -5.09 -2.98
CA MET A 70 -11.59 -3.94 -3.09
C MET A 70 -11.00 -2.87 -4.00
N GLY A 71 -9.68 -2.69 -3.98
CA GLY A 71 -8.98 -1.78 -4.83
C GLY A 71 -9.12 -2.13 -6.32
N LYS A 72 -8.95 -3.39 -6.72
CA LYS A 72 -9.07 -3.80 -8.13
C LYS A 72 -10.47 -3.66 -8.69
N GLU A 73 -11.51 -3.86 -7.86
CA GLU A 73 -12.91 -3.73 -8.29
C GLU A 73 -13.41 -2.28 -8.26
N MET A 74 -12.89 -1.47 -7.35
CA MET A 74 -13.38 -0.11 -7.11
C MET A 74 -12.44 0.99 -7.63
N CYS A 75 -11.17 0.67 -7.89
CA CYS A 75 -10.18 1.65 -8.32
C CYS A 75 -9.84 1.48 -9.80
N SER A 76 -10.00 2.56 -10.56
CA SER A 76 -9.58 2.65 -11.97
C SER A 76 -8.07 2.87 -12.11
N LYS A 77 -7.43 3.35 -11.04
CA LYS A 77 -5.97 3.55 -10.98
C LYS A 77 -5.44 3.17 -9.62
N GLN A 78 -4.33 2.42 -9.62
CA GLN A 78 -3.50 2.15 -8.44
C GLN A 78 -2.05 2.05 -8.89
N GLU A 79 -1.22 2.93 -8.39
CA GLU A 79 0.20 2.97 -8.72
C GLU A 79 1.03 3.02 -7.44
N ILE A 80 2.13 2.28 -7.42
CA ILE A 80 3.15 2.32 -6.38
C ILE A 80 4.48 2.58 -7.08
N GLN A 81 5.17 3.61 -6.64
CA GLN A 81 6.48 3.98 -7.17
C GLN A 81 7.49 4.00 -6.04
N LYS A 82 8.64 3.36 -6.27
CA LYS A 82 9.77 3.44 -5.36
C LYS A 82 10.52 4.75 -5.56
N THR A 83 10.84 5.45 -4.48
CA THR A 83 11.62 6.69 -4.49
C THR A 83 12.97 6.48 -3.78
N ALA A 84 13.82 7.49 -3.76
CA ALA A 84 15.09 7.43 -3.04
C ALA A 84 14.92 7.27 -1.51
N THR A 85 13.80 7.76 -0.95
CA THR A 85 13.52 7.80 0.50
C THR A 85 12.39 6.88 0.94
N GLY A 86 11.77 6.14 0.02
CA GLY A 86 10.64 5.28 0.34
C GLY A 86 9.75 4.98 -0.87
N TYR A 87 8.46 5.29 -0.76
CA TYR A 87 7.45 4.97 -1.78
C TYR A 87 6.44 6.12 -1.93
N VAL A 88 5.89 6.24 -3.12
CA VAL A 88 4.72 7.06 -3.41
C VAL A 88 3.61 6.15 -3.92
N THR A 89 2.39 6.37 -3.46
CA THR A 89 1.22 5.65 -3.93
C THR A 89 0.15 6.63 -4.40
N ASP A 90 -0.42 6.34 -5.57
CA ASP A 90 -1.53 7.09 -6.15
C ASP A 90 -2.68 6.16 -6.44
N SER A 91 -3.90 6.53 -6.09
CA SER A 91 -5.10 5.77 -6.44
C SER A 91 -6.28 6.66 -6.80
N ILE A 92 -7.14 6.13 -7.69
CA ILE A 92 -8.43 6.72 -8.07
C ILE A 92 -9.47 5.63 -7.92
N CYS A 93 -10.38 5.79 -6.98
CA CYS A 93 -11.37 4.77 -6.62
C CYS A 93 -12.79 5.33 -6.63
N GLY A 94 -13.75 4.52 -7.08
CA GLY A 94 -15.19 4.82 -7.01
C GLY A 94 -15.80 4.18 -5.76
N ILE A 95 -16.24 4.97 -4.81
CA ILE A 95 -16.91 4.49 -3.60
C ILE A 95 -18.30 5.09 -3.53
N SER A 96 -19.33 4.24 -3.56
CA SER A 96 -20.74 4.66 -3.50
C SER A 96 -21.09 5.75 -4.53
N GLY A 97 -20.56 5.63 -5.76
CA GLY A 97 -20.80 6.59 -6.85
C GLY A 97 -20.08 7.93 -6.67
N VAL A 98 -19.05 7.99 -5.82
CA VAL A 98 -18.18 9.15 -5.64
C VAL A 98 -16.77 8.76 -6.03
N THR A 99 -16.12 9.53 -6.90
CA THR A 99 -14.72 9.36 -7.23
C THR A 99 -13.84 9.96 -6.12
N ILE A 100 -12.93 9.16 -5.61
CA ILE A 100 -11.97 9.53 -4.58
C ILE A 100 -10.56 9.33 -5.16
N ALA A 101 -9.78 10.39 -5.20
CA ALA A 101 -8.36 10.34 -5.51
C ALA A 101 -7.55 10.42 -4.21
N SER A 102 -6.60 9.53 -4.02
CA SER A 102 -5.66 9.57 -2.90
C SER A 102 -4.22 9.53 -3.38
N HIS A 103 -3.40 10.30 -2.69
CA HIS A 103 -1.95 10.34 -2.86
C HIS A 103 -1.30 10.12 -1.50
N ALA A 104 -0.28 9.27 -1.41
CA ALA A 104 0.46 9.09 -0.17
C ALA A 104 1.95 8.95 -0.43
N GLU A 105 2.73 9.61 0.43
CA GLU A 105 4.18 9.49 0.52
C GLU A 105 4.52 8.64 1.75
N ILE A 106 5.34 7.61 1.55
CA ILE A 106 5.78 6.69 2.59
C ILE A 106 7.29 6.80 2.70
N THR A 107 7.78 7.17 3.87
CA THR A 107 9.22 7.35 4.12
C THR A 107 9.63 6.61 5.39
N GLY A 108 10.87 6.15 5.44
CA GLY A 108 11.43 5.48 6.60
C GLY A 108 11.75 4.00 6.34
N ASP A 109 11.80 3.23 7.42
CA ASP A 109 12.23 1.84 7.42
C ASP A 109 11.15 0.93 8.01
N PHE A 110 10.68 -0.02 7.22
CA PHE A 110 9.66 -1.01 7.60
C PHE A 110 10.15 -2.04 8.64
N ASN A 111 11.40 -1.94 9.09
CA ASN A 111 11.95 -2.74 10.18
C ASN A 111 11.98 -2.00 11.53
N SER A 112 11.83 -0.67 11.53
CA SER A 112 11.97 0.14 12.75
C SER A 112 10.91 1.22 12.88
N ALA A 113 10.82 2.14 11.91
CA ALA A 113 9.85 3.23 11.91
C ALA A 113 9.64 3.78 10.49
N TYR A 114 8.39 4.11 10.17
CA TYR A 114 8.04 4.77 8.92
C TYR A 114 6.92 5.78 9.13
N THR A 115 6.82 6.72 8.21
CA THR A 115 5.76 7.73 8.18
C THR A 115 5.02 7.66 6.86
N VAL A 116 3.69 7.72 6.93
CA VAL A 116 2.81 7.88 5.77
C VAL A 116 2.16 9.25 5.84
N LYS A 117 2.35 10.07 4.81
CA LYS A 117 1.62 11.33 4.64
C LYS A 117 0.65 11.17 3.48
N SER A 118 -0.63 11.26 3.73
CA SER A 118 -1.64 11.06 2.71
C SER A 118 -2.58 12.24 2.58
N THR A 119 -3.03 12.49 1.35
CA THR A 119 -4.09 13.43 1.02
C THR A 119 -5.17 12.72 0.24
N VAL A 120 -6.42 13.04 0.55
CA VAL A 120 -7.59 12.48 -0.12
C VAL A 120 -8.41 13.63 -0.71
N ARG A 121 -8.85 13.48 -1.95
CA ARG A 121 -9.72 14.42 -2.65
C ARG A 121 -10.95 13.69 -3.17
N SER A 122 -12.11 14.28 -3.01
CA SER A 122 -13.37 13.79 -3.54
C SER A 122 -13.91 14.77 -4.59
N GLU A 123 -14.50 14.27 -5.67
CA GLU A 123 -15.17 15.10 -6.68
C GLU A 123 -16.29 15.96 -6.11
N ARG A 124 -16.90 15.56 -4.98
CA ARG A 124 -17.95 16.34 -4.30
C ARG A 124 -17.42 17.46 -3.42
N GLY A 125 -16.13 17.79 -3.51
CA GLY A 125 -15.53 18.94 -2.84
C GLY A 125 -15.26 18.76 -1.33
N ALA A 126 -15.65 17.64 -0.73
CA ALA A 126 -15.18 17.30 0.60
C ALA A 126 -13.73 16.83 0.51
N ALA A 127 -12.78 17.76 0.65
CA ALA A 127 -11.38 17.40 0.82
C ALA A 127 -11.27 16.60 2.13
N GLY A 128 -11.03 15.29 2.03
CA GLY A 128 -10.49 14.56 3.15
C GLY A 128 -9.15 15.21 3.50
N GLY A 129 -9.01 15.74 4.71
CA GLY A 129 -7.82 16.46 5.14
C GLY A 129 -6.55 15.62 4.99
N ALA A 130 -5.41 16.27 5.10
CA ALA A 130 -4.13 15.57 5.15
C ALA A 130 -4.08 14.69 6.41
N THR A 131 -3.69 13.44 6.24
CA THR A 131 -3.50 12.47 7.34
C THR A 131 -2.03 12.07 7.38
N THR A 132 -1.46 12.12 8.58
CA THR A 132 -0.13 11.58 8.84
C THR A 132 -0.27 10.35 9.74
N ILE A 133 0.37 9.25 9.35
CA ILE A 133 0.50 8.04 10.17
C ILE A 133 1.98 7.88 10.51
N GLU A 134 2.29 7.90 11.79
CA GLU A 134 3.61 7.60 12.31
C GLU A 134 3.59 6.19 12.88
N ALA A 135 4.38 5.29 12.30
CA ALA A 135 4.47 3.90 12.71
C ALA A 135 5.84 3.61 13.33
N LYS A 136 5.85 2.95 14.48
CA LYS A 136 7.06 2.58 15.22
C LYS A 136 6.99 1.13 15.70
N TRP A 137 8.02 0.37 15.42
CA TRP A 137 8.18 -0.98 15.95
C TRP A 137 8.57 -0.94 17.44
N LEU A 138 7.85 -1.67 18.27
CA LEU A 138 8.02 -1.69 19.73
C LEU A 138 8.68 -2.97 20.26
N GLY A 139 8.90 -3.98 19.39
CA GLY A 139 9.44 -5.26 19.83
C GLY A 139 8.52 -6.44 19.51
N ALA A 140 8.60 -7.49 20.30
CA ALA A 140 7.71 -8.64 20.18
C ALA A 140 6.27 -8.25 20.56
N CYS A 141 5.28 -8.98 20.00
CA CYS A 141 3.89 -8.86 20.45
C CYS A 141 3.77 -9.18 21.95
N LYS A 142 2.82 -8.57 22.64
CA LYS A 142 2.52 -8.86 24.05
C LYS A 142 1.98 -10.28 24.19
N ALA A 143 2.09 -10.87 25.37
CA ALA A 143 1.68 -12.24 25.65
C ALA A 143 0.18 -12.51 25.39
N ASP A 144 -0.64 -11.47 25.52
CA ASP A 144 -2.09 -11.48 25.28
C ASP A 144 -2.48 -11.14 23.85
N GLN A 145 -1.50 -10.93 22.96
CA GLN A 145 -1.69 -10.58 21.55
C GLN A 145 -1.19 -11.69 20.62
N LYS A 146 -1.92 -11.87 19.53
CA LYS A 146 -1.54 -12.77 18.43
C LYS A 146 -1.45 -11.98 17.12
N PRO A 147 -0.72 -12.48 16.11
CA PRO A 147 -0.66 -11.85 14.80
C PRO A 147 -2.04 -11.55 14.23
N GLY A 148 -2.19 -10.32 13.74
CA GLY A 148 -3.46 -9.78 13.25
C GLY A 148 -4.27 -9.00 14.29
N ASP A 149 -3.89 -9.01 15.58
CA ASP A 149 -4.57 -8.21 16.59
C ASP A 149 -4.28 -6.72 16.43
N ILE A 150 -5.36 -5.94 16.46
CA ILE A 150 -5.34 -4.48 16.50
C ILE A 150 -5.97 -4.05 17.82
N VAL A 151 -5.25 -3.26 18.60
CA VAL A 151 -5.74 -2.66 19.86
C VAL A 151 -5.97 -1.18 19.61
N MET A 152 -7.22 -0.78 19.70
CA MET A 152 -7.69 0.60 19.54
C MET A 152 -7.54 1.40 20.84
N PRO A 153 -7.60 2.75 20.80
CA PRO A 153 -7.73 3.56 22.01
C PRO A 153 -8.88 3.06 22.90
N GLY A 154 -8.64 3.00 24.22
CA GLY A 154 -9.61 2.43 25.14
C GLY A 154 -9.53 0.90 25.31
N GLY A 155 -8.58 0.23 24.64
CA GLY A 155 -8.30 -1.19 24.86
C GLY A 155 -9.17 -2.16 24.06
N MET A 156 -10.05 -1.66 23.20
CA MET A 156 -10.84 -2.52 22.29
C MET A 156 -9.90 -3.27 21.35
N LYS A 157 -9.99 -4.60 21.36
CA LYS A 157 -9.17 -5.50 20.54
C LYS A 157 -10.03 -6.14 19.44
N MET A 158 -9.51 -6.16 18.23
CA MET A 158 -10.07 -6.87 17.08
C MET A 158 -8.95 -7.63 16.34
N ASN A 159 -9.28 -8.68 15.61
CA ASN A 159 -8.34 -9.41 14.80
C ASN A 159 -8.73 -9.32 13.33
N ILE A 160 -7.77 -9.07 12.43
CA ILE A 160 -8.03 -8.94 10.99
C ILE A 160 -8.65 -10.20 10.38
N LYS A 161 -8.28 -11.40 10.86
CA LYS A 161 -8.84 -12.67 10.39
C LYS A 161 -10.32 -12.83 10.75
N ASP A 162 -10.76 -12.23 11.86
CA ASP A 162 -12.17 -12.25 12.24
C ASP A 162 -12.97 -11.25 11.38
N MET A 163 -12.37 -10.13 11.00
CA MET A 163 -12.97 -9.18 10.05
C MET A 163 -13.15 -9.80 8.66
N GLU A 164 -12.19 -10.59 8.19
CA GLU A 164 -12.31 -11.32 6.92
C GLU A 164 -13.45 -12.36 6.95
N LYS A 165 -13.58 -13.10 8.04
CA LYS A 165 -14.70 -14.03 8.24
C LYS A 165 -16.04 -13.29 8.21
N LEU A 166 -16.14 -12.15 8.89
CA LEU A 166 -17.36 -11.34 8.92
C LEU A 166 -17.69 -10.82 7.51
N LYS A 167 -16.68 -10.38 6.75
CA LYS A 167 -16.86 -9.94 5.36
C LYS A 167 -17.36 -11.06 4.45
N ALA A 168 -16.90 -12.29 4.66
CA ALA A 168 -17.36 -13.46 3.90
C ALA A 168 -18.82 -13.83 4.19
N LEU A 169 -19.37 -13.41 5.34
CA LEU A 169 -20.77 -13.64 5.74
C LEU A 169 -21.72 -12.55 5.22
N ILE A 170 -21.20 -11.43 4.73
CA ILE A 170 -22.03 -10.36 4.13
C ILE A 170 -22.45 -10.83 2.73
N PRO A 171 -23.77 -10.96 2.44
CA PRO A 171 -24.22 -11.35 1.11
C PRO A 171 -23.70 -10.35 0.08
N LYS A 172 -23.09 -10.84 -1.00
CA LYS A 172 -22.76 -9.99 -2.15
C LYS A 172 -24.06 -9.37 -2.64
N GLN A 173 -24.18 -8.05 -2.49
CA GLN A 173 -25.31 -7.35 -3.10
C GLN A 173 -25.21 -7.55 -4.60
N PRO A 174 -26.30 -8.02 -5.29
CA PRO A 174 -26.30 -8.10 -6.74
C PRO A 174 -26.08 -6.68 -7.26
N GLY A 175 -25.05 -6.51 -8.05
CA GLY A 175 -24.74 -5.23 -8.69
C GLY A 175 -25.96 -4.74 -9.49
N LYS A 176 -26.33 -3.47 -9.28
CA LYS A 176 -27.20 -2.71 -10.15
C LYS A 176 -26.43 -2.22 -11.34
#